data_ab5fbdd9d4eae309c1d7ad6d8c61cc55
#
_entry.id   ab5fbdd9d4eae309c1d7ad6d8c61cc55
#
_cell.length_a   1.000
_cell.length_b   1.000
_cell.length_c   1.000
_cell.angle_alpha   90.00
_cell.angle_beta   90.00
_cell.angle_gamma   90.00
#
_symmetry.space_group_name_H-M   'P 1'
#
loop_
_entity.id
_entity.type
_entity.pdbx_description
1 polymer ?
#
loop_
_entity_poly.entity_id
_entity_poly.type
_entity_poly.pdbx_seq_one_letter_code
_entity_poly.pdbx_strand_id
1 'polypeptide(L)'
;MPEIDFFADKNLIFKHSLHGVSKNRIDILFPHEFKGKDFFVKFYLSNNGGYFSGGAYFYRDTFYTIKPNDYNLMEIEGFNFIQSYPDEESPFLLSINEVWDIRRKYSESINEFAKQHFPFAGDAGDNDYWLDMESGSVKYIRWESDDDPDNAIIVAPTFYDFCMGIQANRRVN
;
A
#
# COMPACT_ATOMS: atom_id res chain seq x y z
N MET A 1 -13.95 -16.32 -11.23
CA MET A 1 -13.75 -16.66 -9.80
C MET A 1 -14.58 -15.71 -8.97
N PRO A 2 -15.22 -16.19 -7.91
CA PRO A 2 -15.91 -15.29 -7.01
C PRO A 2 -14.88 -14.34 -6.40
N GLU A 3 -15.28 -13.09 -6.25
CA GLU A 3 -14.48 -12.11 -5.53
C GLU A 3 -14.29 -12.58 -4.09
N ILE A 4 -13.04 -12.62 -3.65
CA ILE A 4 -12.73 -12.88 -2.26
C ILE A 4 -12.69 -11.52 -1.58
N ASP A 5 -13.67 -11.24 -0.74
CA ASP A 5 -13.62 -10.08 0.12
C ASP A 5 -12.64 -10.39 1.27
N PHE A 6 -11.39 -10.06 1.04
CA PHE A 6 -10.30 -10.36 1.98
C PHE A 6 -10.51 -9.72 3.36
N PHE A 7 -11.21 -8.59 3.41
CA PHE A 7 -11.40 -7.82 4.65
C PHE A 7 -12.75 -8.03 5.33
N ALA A 8 -13.67 -8.82 4.74
CA ALA A 8 -15.03 -8.99 5.27
C ALA A 8 -15.06 -9.48 6.72
N ASP A 9 -14.24 -10.48 7.04
CA ASP A 9 -14.21 -11.09 8.38
C ASP A 9 -13.66 -10.15 9.46
N LYS A 10 -13.09 -9.03 9.07
CA LYS A 10 -12.49 -8.05 9.97
C LYS A 10 -13.39 -6.85 10.25
N ASN A 11 -14.62 -6.88 9.75
CA ASN A 11 -15.55 -5.74 9.78
C ASN A 11 -15.02 -4.50 9.06
N LEU A 12 -14.07 -4.68 8.17
CA LEU A 12 -13.57 -3.63 7.30
C LEU A 12 -14.48 -3.51 6.08
N ILE A 13 -14.78 -2.28 5.67
CA ILE A 13 -15.59 -2.02 4.48
C ILE A 13 -14.67 -1.52 3.39
N PHE A 14 -14.32 -2.42 2.46
CA PHE A 14 -13.40 -2.14 1.35
C PHE A 14 -14.21 -2.04 0.05
N LYS A 15 -14.21 -0.85 -0.56
CA LYS A 15 -15.08 -0.50 -1.68
C LYS A 15 -14.30 -0.03 -2.89
N HIS A 16 -14.96 -0.05 -4.04
CA HIS A 16 -14.50 0.55 -5.29
C HIS A 16 -13.29 -0.13 -5.93
N SER A 17 -13.01 -1.39 -5.59
CA SER A 17 -12.00 -2.18 -6.30
C SER A 17 -12.34 -2.25 -7.79
N LEU A 18 -11.32 -2.10 -8.64
CA LEU A 18 -11.50 -2.25 -10.07
C LEU A 18 -11.43 -3.74 -10.43
N HIS A 19 -11.96 -4.08 -11.62
CA HIS A 19 -11.97 -5.44 -12.14
C HIS A 19 -11.15 -5.52 -13.42
N GLY A 20 -10.73 -6.73 -13.79
CA GLY A 20 -10.16 -7.00 -15.09
C GLY A 20 -8.64 -6.86 -15.21
N VAL A 21 -7.94 -6.54 -14.13
CA VAL A 21 -6.47 -6.58 -14.17
C VAL A 21 -6.01 -8.04 -14.33
N SER A 22 -5.07 -8.29 -15.24
CA SER A 22 -4.53 -9.61 -15.49
C SER A 22 -3.21 -9.84 -14.76
N LYS A 23 -2.89 -11.11 -14.52
CA LYS A 23 -1.58 -11.48 -13.98
C LYS A 23 -0.45 -10.97 -14.87
N ASN A 24 -0.64 -11.07 -16.19
CA ASN A 24 0.35 -10.59 -17.15
C ASN A 24 0.60 -9.09 -16.99
N ARG A 25 -0.44 -8.30 -16.80
CA ARG A 25 -0.30 -6.85 -16.57
C ARG A 25 0.45 -6.56 -15.28
N ILE A 26 0.18 -7.30 -14.22
CA ILE A 26 0.89 -7.16 -12.94
C ILE A 26 2.37 -7.51 -13.12
N ASP A 27 2.68 -8.59 -13.81
CA ASP A 27 4.07 -9.03 -14.05
C ASP A 27 4.85 -8.04 -14.93
N ILE A 28 4.19 -7.35 -15.85
CA ILE A 28 4.82 -6.29 -16.66
C ILE A 28 5.22 -5.10 -15.79
N LEU A 29 4.35 -4.69 -14.87
CA LEU A 29 4.64 -3.56 -13.98
C LEU A 29 5.63 -3.90 -12.88
N PHE A 30 5.62 -5.14 -12.40
CA PHE A 30 6.45 -5.62 -11.30
C PHE A 30 7.16 -6.90 -11.71
N PRO A 31 8.18 -6.78 -12.61
CA PRO A 31 8.83 -7.97 -13.19
C PRO A 31 9.76 -8.70 -12.22
N HIS A 32 10.19 -8.03 -11.15
CA HIS A 32 11.13 -8.62 -10.18
C HIS A 32 10.39 -9.46 -9.14
N GLU A 33 11.04 -10.54 -8.71
CA GLU A 33 10.57 -11.31 -7.57
C GLU A 33 10.90 -10.59 -6.26
N PHE A 34 9.98 -10.65 -5.31
CA PHE A 34 10.19 -10.15 -3.96
C PHE A 34 9.44 -11.02 -2.96
N LYS A 35 9.86 -10.96 -1.70
CA LYS A 35 9.22 -11.75 -0.65
C LYS A 35 7.74 -11.37 -0.53
N GLY A 36 6.85 -12.36 -0.67
CA GLY A 36 5.40 -12.14 -0.59
C GLY A 36 4.73 -11.73 -1.89
N LYS A 37 5.44 -11.74 -3.03
CA LYS A 37 4.87 -11.37 -4.33
C LYS A 37 3.66 -12.24 -4.72
N ASP A 38 3.69 -13.53 -4.42
CA ASP A 38 2.57 -14.43 -4.75
C ASP A 38 1.26 -13.95 -4.09
N PHE A 39 1.32 -13.55 -2.84
CA PHE A 39 0.15 -13.02 -2.14
C PHE A 39 -0.25 -11.66 -2.71
N PHE A 40 0.70 -10.79 -3.00
CA PHE A 40 0.44 -9.50 -3.63
C PHE A 40 -0.34 -9.66 -4.94
N VAL A 41 0.11 -10.58 -5.80
CA VAL A 41 -0.56 -10.87 -7.09
C VAL A 41 -1.98 -11.38 -6.84
N LYS A 42 -2.15 -12.35 -5.95
CA LYS A 42 -3.49 -12.89 -5.60
C LYS A 42 -4.41 -11.81 -5.08
N PHE A 43 -3.90 -10.95 -4.20
CA PHE A 43 -4.68 -9.86 -3.63
C PHE A 43 -5.18 -8.92 -4.72
N TYR A 44 -4.29 -8.45 -5.60
CA TYR A 44 -4.66 -7.51 -6.66
C TYR A 44 -5.54 -8.14 -7.74
N LEU A 45 -5.42 -9.41 -8.01
CA LEU A 45 -6.34 -10.12 -8.92
C LEU A 45 -7.78 -10.15 -8.37
N SER A 46 -7.93 -10.21 -7.05
CA SER A 46 -9.24 -10.23 -6.38
C SER A 46 -9.72 -8.84 -5.97
N ASN A 47 -8.79 -7.95 -5.64
CA ASN A 47 -9.09 -6.61 -5.08
C ASN A 47 -8.13 -5.60 -5.70
N ASN A 48 -8.44 -5.14 -6.91
CA ASN A 48 -7.56 -4.20 -7.59
C ASN A 48 -7.75 -2.78 -7.05
N GLY A 49 -7.03 -2.46 -5.98
CA GLY A 49 -7.22 -1.24 -5.22
C GLY A 49 -8.47 -1.27 -4.37
N GLY A 50 -8.74 -0.20 -3.68
CA GLY A 50 -9.94 -0.09 -2.86
C GLY A 50 -9.83 1.00 -1.80
N TYR A 51 -10.99 1.41 -1.31
CA TYR A 51 -11.13 2.46 -0.32
C TYR A 51 -11.75 1.88 0.96
N PHE A 52 -11.17 2.19 2.12
CA PHE A 52 -11.71 1.78 3.41
C PHE A 52 -12.74 2.79 3.91
N SER A 53 -14.02 2.46 3.76
CA SER A 53 -15.11 3.26 4.32
C SER A 53 -15.20 3.02 5.82
N GLY A 54 -15.17 4.09 6.61
CA GLY A 54 -15.22 3.98 8.06
C GLY A 54 -13.84 3.85 8.73
N GLY A 55 -12.77 3.84 7.96
CA GLY A 55 -11.41 3.83 8.47
C GLY A 55 -10.77 2.46 8.55
N ALA A 56 -9.45 2.46 8.59
CA ALA A 56 -8.62 1.27 8.76
C ALA A 56 -7.34 1.65 9.50
N TYR A 57 -6.84 0.75 10.34
CA TYR A 57 -5.73 1.03 11.25
C TYR A 57 -4.75 -0.13 11.27
N PHE A 58 -3.48 0.18 11.46
CA PHE A 58 -2.41 -0.79 11.60
C PHE A 58 -1.49 -0.36 12.75
N TYR A 59 -1.08 -1.31 13.58
CA TYR A 59 -0.16 -1.04 14.68
C TYR A 59 1.19 -1.67 14.41
N ARG A 60 2.24 -0.84 14.34
CA ARG A 60 3.61 -1.29 14.05
C ARG A 60 4.18 -2.19 15.14
N ASP A 61 3.72 -2.05 16.38
CA ASP A 61 4.19 -2.88 17.49
C ASP A 61 3.78 -4.36 17.37
N THR A 62 2.92 -4.68 16.40
CA THR A 62 2.64 -6.07 16.03
C THR A 62 3.91 -6.80 15.58
N PHE A 63 4.84 -6.09 14.93
CA PHE A 63 6.06 -6.67 14.35
C PHE A 63 7.35 -6.07 14.90
N TYR A 64 7.32 -4.85 15.43
CA TYR A 64 8.53 -4.11 15.82
C TYR A 64 8.41 -3.55 17.24
N THR A 65 9.53 -3.35 17.89
CA THR A 65 9.61 -2.59 19.13
C THR A 65 9.57 -1.10 18.78
N ILE A 66 8.59 -0.39 19.30
CA ILE A 66 8.39 1.03 18.99
C ILE A 66 9.04 1.87 20.08
N LYS A 67 9.94 2.76 19.68
CA LYS A 67 10.58 3.71 20.60
C LYS A 67 9.57 4.73 21.11
N PRO A 68 9.77 5.27 22.34
CA PRO A 68 8.96 6.41 22.79
C PRO A 68 9.03 7.56 21.78
N ASN A 69 7.90 8.20 21.51
CA ASN A 69 7.75 9.30 20.55
C ASN A 69 7.86 8.90 19.07
N ASP A 70 7.90 7.61 18.75
CA ASP A 70 7.80 7.13 17.39
C ASP A 70 6.35 6.71 17.08
N TYR A 71 6.02 6.63 15.79
CA TYR A 71 4.68 6.27 15.35
C TYR A 71 4.41 4.78 15.57
N ASN A 72 3.34 4.46 16.29
CA ASN A 72 2.84 3.09 16.39
C ASN A 72 1.56 2.90 15.58
N LEU A 73 0.59 3.78 15.76
CA LEU A 73 -0.68 3.74 15.03
C LEU A 73 -0.50 4.34 13.64
N MET A 74 -0.83 3.54 12.63
CA MET A 74 -0.85 3.94 11.23
C MET A 74 -2.29 3.89 10.71
N GLU A 75 -2.72 4.93 10.00
CA GLU A 75 -4.04 4.99 9.39
C GLU A 75 -3.94 4.71 7.89
N ILE A 76 -4.88 3.97 7.34
CA ILE A 76 -4.93 3.64 5.92
C ILE A 76 -6.27 4.13 5.34
N GLU A 77 -6.23 4.97 4.31
CA GLU A 77 -7.44 5.38 3.61
C GLU A 77 -7.81 4.38 2.52
N GLY A 78 -6.83 3.91 1.77
CA GLY A 78 -7.10 2.99 0.70
C GLY A 78 -5.84 2.49 -0.01
N PHE A 79 -6.07 1.54 -0.92
CA PHE A 79 -5.04 0.98 -1.79
C PHE A 79 -5.21 1.54 -3.20
N ASN A 80 -4.09 1.91 -3.83
CA ASN A 80 -4.05 2.34 -5.21
C ASN A 80 -4.30 1.16 -6.15
N PHE A 81 -4.91 1.40 -7.30
CA PHE A 81 -5.20 0.33 -8.27
C PHE A 81 -4.07 0.20 -9.30
N ILE A 82 -4.00 -0.98 -9.91
CA ILE A 82 -3.11 -1.26 -11.04
C ILE A 82 -3.93 -1.04 -12.32
N GLN A 83 -3.43 -0.21 -13.23
CA GLN A 83 -4.10 0.05 -14.51
C GLN A 83 -4.13 -1.22 -15.37
N SER A 84 -5.31 -1.59 -15.86
CA SER A 84 -5.48 -2.69 -16.80
C SER A 84 -5.09 -2.29 -18.23
N TYR A 85 -5.16 -1.00 -18.52
CA TYR A 85 -4.73 -0.40 -19.78
C TYR A 85 -4.17 1.00 -19.51
N PRO A 86 -3.36 1.57 -20.43
CA PRO A 86 -2.80 2.90 -20.25
C PRO A 86 -3.88 3.96 -20.01
N ASP A 87 -3.61 4.88 -19.08
CA ASP A 87 -4.49 6.01 -18.73
C ASP A 87 -5.86 5.63 -18.16
N GLU A 88 -6.04 4.39 -17.70
CA GLU A 88 -7.25 4.02 -16.96
C GLU A 88 -7.35 4.86 -15.69
N GLU A 89 -8.53 5.45 -15.46
CA GLU A 89 -8.82 6.28 -14.29
C GLU A 89 -10.01 5.72 -13.50
N SER A 90 -10.05 6.07 -12.22
CA SER A 90 -11.16 5.78 -11.32
C SER A 90 -11.63 7.08 -10.67
N PRO A 91 -12.95 7.29 -10.48
CA PRO A 91 -13.44 8.47 -9.76
C PRO A 91 -13.17 8.41 -8.25
N PHE A 92 -12.75 7.24 -7.71
CA PHE A 92 -12.61 7.02 -6.28
C PHE A 92 -11.18 6.71 -5.85
N LEU A 93 -10.33 6.26 -6.77
CA LEU A 93 -8.99 5.75 -6.44
C LEU A 93 -7.95 6.35 -7.37
N LEU A 94 -6.73 6.45 -6.86
CA LEU A 94 -5.54 6.76 -7.68
C LEU A 94 -4.91 5.45 -8.15
N SER A 95 -4.27 5.49 -9.32
CA SER A 95 -3.47 4.35 -9.78
C SER A 95 -2.09 4.37 -9.16
N ILE A 96 -1.47 3.19 -9.03
CA ILE A 96 -0.08 3.09 -8.57
C ILE A 96 0.82 3.91 -9.49
N ASN A 97 0.63 3.81 -10.81
CA ASN A 97 1.47 4.51 -11.77
C ASN A 97 1.42 6.03 -11.63
N GLU A 98 0.23 6.61 -11.47
CA GLU A 98 0.12 8.07 -11.36
C GLU A 98 0.74 8.59 -10.06
N VAL A 99 0.54 7.90 -8.93
CA VAL A 99 1.18 8.27 -7.66
C VAL A 99 2.70 8.12 -7.79
N TRP A 100 3.15 7.02 -8.34
CA TRP A 100 4.57 6.73 -8.56
C TRP A 100 5.25 7.82 -9.38
N ASP A 101 4.62 8.22 -10.49
CA ASP A 101 5.16 9.25 -11.40
C ASP A 101 5.21 10.64 -10.72
N ILE A 102 4.21 10.98 -9.92
CA ILE A 102 4.18 12.24 -9.18
C ILE A 102 5.31 12.28 -8.14
N ARG A 103 5.46 11.22 -7.35
CA ARG A 103 6.44 11.20 -6.26
C ARG A 103 7.89 11.22 -6.76
N ARG A 104 8.18 10.55 -7.86
CA ARG A 104 9.52 10.56 -8.47
C ARG A 104 10.05 11.96 -8.76
N LYS A 105 9.16 12.90 -9.02
CA LYS A 105 9.49 14.27 -9.37
C LYS A 105 9.80 15.16 -8.16
N TYR A 106 9.59 14.65 -6.95
CA TYR A 106 9.79 15.44 -5.73
C TYR A 106 11.28 15.75 -5.49
N SER A 107 12.15 14.77 -5.69
CA SER A 107 13.60 14.94 -5.54
C SER A 107 14.36 13.79 -6.20
N GLU A 108 15.68 13.94 -6.35
CA GLU A 108 16.53 12.85 -6.84
C GLU A 108 16.55 11.68 -5.86
N SER A 109 16.56 11.95 -4.56
CA SER A 109 16.53 10.90 -3.51
C SER A 109 15.27 10.07 -3.60
N ILE A 110 14.12 10.70 -3.79
CA ILE A 110 12.84 9.99 -3.94
C ILE A 110 12.81 9.23 -5.28
N ASN A 111 13.35 9.80 -6.34
CA ASN A 111 13.44 9.10 -7.62
C ASN A 111 14.28 7.82 -7.51
N GLU A 112 15.40 7.84 -6.80
CA GLU A 112 16.22 6.64 -6.53
C GLU A 112 15.46 5.62 -5.67
N PHE A 113 14.80 6.07 -4.62
CA PHE A 113 13.96 5.23 -3.77
C PHE A 113 12.86 4.54 -4.59
N ALA A 114 12.21 5.28 -5.47
CA ALA A 114 11.11 4.79 -6.31
C ALA A 114 11.54 3.76 -7.36
N LYS A 115 12.83 3.59 -7.64
CA LYS A 115 13.31 2.54 -8.54
C LYS A 115 13.14 1.14 -7.92
N GLN A 116 13.18 1.04 -6.60
CA GLN A 116 13.09 -0.21 -5.86
C GLN A 116 11.77 -0.34 -5.09
N HIS A 117 11.02 0.73 -4.97
CA HIS A 117 9.78 0.78 -4.19
C HIS A 117 8.63 1.29 -5.04
N PHE A 118 7.40 0.82 -4.74
CA PHE A 118 6.22 1.40 -5.37
C PHE A 118 5.14 1.75 -4.34
N PRO A 119 4.39 2.86 -4.57
CA PRO A 119 3.39 3.32 -3.63
C PRO A 119 2.05 2.64 -3.88
N PHE A 120 1.69 1.67 -3.04
CA PHE A 120 0.47 0.89 -3.23
C PHE A 120 -0.71 1.37 -2.39
N ALA A 121 -0.49 2.20 -1.39
CA ALA A 121 -1.56 2.65 -0.50
C ALA A 121 -1.27 4.06 0.01
N GLY A 122 -2.27 4.68 0.62
CA GLY A 122 -2.13 6.00 1.20
C GLY A 122 -3.02 6.21 2.41
N ASP A 123 -2.77 7.31 3.12
CA ASP A 123 -3.61 7.79 4.21
C ASP A 123 -4.41 9.04 3.79
N ALA A 124 -5.25 9.54 4.69
CA ALA A 124 -6.06 10.73 4.41
C ALA A 124 -5.25 12.03 4.29
N GLY A 125 -4.01 12.02 4.75
CA GLY A 125 -3.09 13.16 4.66
C GLY A 125 -2.24 13.20 3.39
N ASP A 126 -2.55 12.37 2.40
CA ASP A 126 -1.82 12.25 1.13
C ASP A 126 -0.38 11.73 1.30
N ASN A 127 -0.14 10.92 2.31
CA ASN A 127 1.12 10.22 2.53
C ASN A 127 1.00 8.78 2.02
N ASP A 128 2.13 8.14 1.73
CA ASP A 128 2.13 6.88 1.00
C ASP A 128 2.75 5.73 1.79
N TYR A 129 2.16 4.54 1.57
CA TYR A 129 2.75 3.26 1.92
C TYR A 129 3.42 2.68 0.68
N TRP A 130 4.68 2.29 0.83
CA TRP A 130 5.53 1.80 -0.25
C TRP A 130 5.90 0.33 -0.01
N LEU A 131 5.95 -0.44 -1.09
CA LEU A 131 6.44 -1.82 -1.03
C LEU A 131 7.84 -1.87 -1.60
N ASP A 132 8.77 -2.45 -0.82
CA ASP A 132 10.15 -2.66 -1.22
C ASP A 132 10.24 -3.91 -2.10
N MET A 133 10.61 -3.75 -3.37
CA MET A 133 10.70 -4.86 -4.32
C MET A 133 11.92 -5.75 -4.10
N GLU A 134 12.84 -5.37 -3.22
CA GLU A 134 13.96 -6.22 -2.83
C GLU A 134 13.60 -7.10 -1.64
N SER A 135 13.19 -6.50 -0.53
CA SER A 135 12.91 -7.21 0.72
C SER A 135 11.47 -7.67 0.89
N GLY A 136 10.53 -7.03 0.18
CA GLY A 136 9.09 -7.25 0.36
C GLY A 136 8.49 -6.46 1.52
N SER A 137 9.29 -5.68 2.24
CA SER A 137 8.79 -4.92 3.39
C SER A 137 7.90 -3.74 2.97
N VAL A 138 7.02 -3.34 3.88
CA VAL A 138 6.16 -2.16 3.72
C VAL A 138 6.75 -1.00 4.50
N LYS A 139 6.89 0.14 3.82
CA LYS A 139 7.43 1.37 4.38
C LYS A 139 6.43 2.51 4.21
N TYR A 140 6.52 3.54 5.06
CA TYR A 140 5.66 4.71 5.03
C TYR A 140 6.50 5.97 4.94
N ILE A 141 6.13 6.89 4.05
CA ILE A 141 6.75 8.21 3.92
C ILE A 141 5.71 9.29 4.17
N ARG A 142 6.06 10.22 5.05
CA ARG A 142 5.23 11.38 5.40
C ARG A 142 5.85 12.64 4.78
N TRP A 143 5.13 13.21 3.81
CA TRP A 143 5.67 14.30 3.00
C TRP A 143 5.82 15.65 3.75
N GLU A 144 4.99 15.89 4.75
CA GLU A 144 5.04 17.13 5.53
C GLU A 144 6.29 17.29 6.38
N SER A 145 6.86 16.18 6.81
CA SER A 145 7.99 16.22 7.75
C SER A 145 9.32 16.22 7.05
N ASP A 146 9.44 15.52 5.92
CA ASP A 146 10.72 15.34 5.27
C ASP A 146 10.58 14.56 3.97
N ASP A 147 11.21 15.06 2.91
CA ASP A 147 11.27 14.42 1.60
C ASP A 147 12.42 13.39 1.52
N ASP A 148 13.07 13.08 2.64
CA ASP A 148 14.20 12.17 2.67
C ASP A 148 13.71 10.73 2.83
N PRO A 149 13.97 9.82 1.85
CA PRO A 149 13.60 8.42 1.97
C PRO A 149 14.32 7.68 3.11
N ASP A 150 15.42 8.23 3.63
CA ASP A 150 16.10 7.68 4.82
C ASP A 150 15.21 7.77 6.07
N ASN A 151 14.22 8.66 6.06
CA ASN A 151 13.25 8.79 7.14
C ASN A 151 12.00 7.93 6.94
N ALA A 152 11.98 7.06 5.92
CA ALA A 152 10.90 6.11 5.71
C ALA A 152 10.75 5.18 6.93
N ILE A 153 9.51 5.02 7.37
CA ILE A 153 9.19 4.20 8.55
C ILE A 153 8.87 2.78 8.08
N ILE A 154 9.53 1.77 8.65
CA ILE A 154 9.19 0.37 8.38
C ILE A 154 7.88 0.04 9.11
N VAL A 155 6.89 -0.44 8.37
CA VAL A 155 5.53 -0.69 8.87
C VAL A 155 5.30 -2.18 9.10
N ALA A 156 5.67 -3.03 8.15
CA ALA A 156 5.45 -4.47 8.22
C ALA A 156 6.52 -5.23 7.43
N PRO A 157 6.80 -6.49 7.80
CA PRO A 157 7.83 -7.28 7.11
C PRO A 157 7.46 -7.65 5.67
N THR A 158 6.16 -7.84 5.37
CA THR A 158 5.67 -8.18 4.03
C THR A 158 4.32 -7.53 3.77
N PHE A 159 3.92 -7.49 2.50
CA PHE A 159 2.58 -7.07 2.10
C PHE A 159 1.49 -7.91 2.77
N TYR A 160 1.71 -9.24 2.86
CA TYR A 160 0.79 -10.14 3.56
C TYR A 160 0.62 -9.73 5.03
N ASP A 161 1.72 -9.51 5.74
CA ASP A 161 1.68 -9.10 7.16
C ASP A 161 0.96 -7.77 7.34
N PHE A 162 1.16 -6.84 6.42
CA PHE A 162 0.46 -5.56 6.42
C PHE A 162 -1.05 -5.76 6.28
N CYS A 163 -1.48 -6.50 5.26
CA CYS A 163 -2.89 -6.76 5.02
C CYS A 163 -3.55 -7.49 6.18
N MET A 164 -2.88 -8.50 6.74
CA MET A 164 -3.41 -9.29 7.85
C MET A 164 -3.52 -8.46 9.14
N GLY A 165 -2.67 -7.45 9.31
CA GLY A 165 -2.67 -6.59 10.49
C GLY A 165 -3.67 -5.44 10.43
N ILE A 166 -4.26 -5.14 9.29
CA ILE A 166 -5.23 -4.05 9.16
C ILE A 166 -6.50 -4.39 9.94
N GLN A 167 -6.99 -3.46 10.74
CA GLN A 167 -8.17 -3.64 11.59
C GLN A 167 -9.12 -2.45 11.49
N ALA A 168 -10.40 -2.68 11.74
CA ALA A 168 -11.47 -1.69 11.57
C ALA A 168 -11.50 -0.63 12.68
N ASN A 169 -10.99 -0.96 13.86
CA ASN A 169 -11.08 -0.10 15.04
C ASN A 169 -9.72 0.12 15.67
N ARG A 170 -9.57 1.30 16.29
CA ARG A 170 -8.41 1.56 17.15
C ARG A 170 -8.46 0.66 18.37
N ARG A 171 -7.30 0.31 18.92
CA ARG A 171 -7.21 -0.40 20.20
C ARG A 171 -7.83 0.44 21.30
N VAL A 172 -8.55 -0.23 22.19
CA VAL A 172 -9.12 0.39 23.40
C VAL A 172 -8.03 0.41 24.47
N ASN A 173 -7.78 1.59 25.01
CA ASN A 173 -6.83 1.75 26.13
C ASN A 173 -7.54 1.60 27.46
#